data_67c9ffbe7e43cc5874eb3afc0de95a17
#
_entry.id   67c9ffbe7e43cc5874eb3afc0de95a17
#
_cell.length_a   1.000
_cell.length_b   1.000
_cell.length_c   1.000
_cell.angle_alpha   90.00
_cell.angle_beta   90.00
_cell.angle_gamma   90.00
#
_symmetry.space_group_name_H-M   'P 1'
#
loop_
_entity.id
_entity.type
_entity.pdbx_description
1 polymer ?
#
loop_
_entity_poly.entity_id
_entity_poly.type
_entity_poly.pdbx_seq_one_letter_code
_entity_poly.pdbx_strand_id
1 'polypeptide(L)'
;PLGGVLLVVMLPLAWLILTRVALPIRVDTVPGASDFLRNEYLSLGRLGRGEKVVITVFSLVALGWIMRVPTTNWLEGTDHEWIGARLGLLKDSGIAMIGAIALFLIPVKPSERQFAMDWATMRKMPWDVLLLFGGGLALASAMKLTGLDVAIGNSLAGLRDVPSIVLVLIVATTVIFLTEL
;
A
#
# COMPACT_ATOMS: atom_id res chain seq x y z
N PRO A 1 6.23 13.09 -8.40
CA PRO A 1 7.64 12.96 -8.84
C PRO A 1 8.62 12.89 -7.69
N LEU A 2 8.44 13.67 -6.60
CA LEU A 2 9.37 13.68 -5.46
C LEU A 2 9.43 12.34 -4.71
N GLY A 3 8.32 11.63 -4.57
CA GLY A 3 8.29 10.34 -3.88
C GLY A 3 9.14 9.26 -4.56
N GLY A 4 9.18 9.25 -5.88
CA GLY A 4 10.02 8.32 -6.65
C GLY A 4 11.53 8.60 -6.43
N VAL A 5 11.92 9.87 -6.41
CA VAL A 5 13.31 10.27 -6.14
C VAL A 5 13.72 9.89 -4.72
N LEU A 6 12.85 10.15 -3.73
CA LEU A 6 13.09 9.75 -2.35
C LEU A 6 13.23 8.23 -2.21
N LEU A 7 12.40 7.45 -2.88
CA LEU A 7 12.47 6.00 -2.85
C LEU A 7 13.79 5.48 -3.42
N VAL A 8 14.22 6.01 -4.57
CA VAL A 8 15.49 5.63 -5.22
C VAL A 8 16.71 5.96 -4.35
N VAL A 9 16.66 7.01 -3.56
CA VAL A 9 17.76 7.40 -2.66
C VAL A 9 17.66 6.67 -1.31
N MET A 10 16.48 6.65 -0.69
CA MET A 10 16.29 6.09 0.65
C MET A 10 16.43 4.58 0.70
N LEU A 11 16.00 3.86 -0.34
CA LEU A 11 16.05 2.40 -0.34
C LEU A 11 17.50 1.86 -0.36
N PRO A 12 18.42 2.33 -1.23
CA PRO A 12 19.83 1.94 -1.16
C PRO A 12 20.50 2.41 0.13
N LEU A 13 20.16 3.61 0.63
CA LEU A 13 20.71 4.13 1.87
C LEU A 13 20.31 3.26 3.07
N ALA A 14 19.03 2.92 3.18
CA ALA A 14 18.52 2.02 4.22
C ALA A 14 19.17 0.63 4.12
N TRP A 15 19.28 0.09 2.91
CA TRP A 15 19.96 -1.18 2.68
C TRP A 15 21.42 -1.13 3.14
N LEU A 16 22.15 -0.08 2.79
CA LEU A 16 23.55 0.10 3.17
C LEU A 16 23.71 0.23 4.68
N ILE A 17 22.86 1.04 5.34
CA ILE A 17 22.88 1.22 6.79
C ILE A 17 22.57 -0.11 7.49
N LEU A 18 21.53 -0.81 7.08
CA LEU A 18 21.12 -2.07 7.69
C LEU A 18 22.20 -3.15 7.53
N THR A 19 22.77 -3.31 6.34
CA THR A 19 23.71 -4.41 6.06
C THR A 19 25.14 -4.13 6.49
N ARG A 20 25.55 -2.86 6.54
CA ARG A 20 26.96 -2.48 6.83
C ARG A 20 27.15 -1.90 8.23
N VAL A 21 26.14 -1.25 8.78
CA VAL A 21 26.26 -0.51 10.06
C VAL A 21 25.47 -1.19 11.17
N ALA A 22 24.16 -1.39 10.98
CA ALA A 22 23.29 -1.88 12.04
C ALA A 22 23.43 -3.40 12.28
N LEU A 23 23.47 -4.18 11.21
CA LEU A 23 23.55 -5.65 11.26
C LEU A 23 24.61 -6.15 10.27
N PRO A 24 25.92 -5.99 10.57
CA PRO A 24 26.97 -6.52 9.70
C PRO A 24 26.92 -8.05 9.71
N ILE A 25 26.21 -8.62 8.74
CA ILE A 25 26.10 -10.06 8.56
C ILE A 25 27.45 -10.56 8.05
N ARG A 26 28.21 -11.21 8.91
CA ARG A 26 29.52 -11.82 8.57
C ARG A 26 29.40 -13.28 8.16
N VAL A 27 28.19 -13.74 7.85
CA VAL A 27 27.97 -15.12 7.44
C VAL A 27 27.92 -15.16 5.92
N ASP A 28 29.01 -15.61 5.32
CA ASP A 28 29.12 -15.72 3.86
C ASP A 28 28.18 -16.77 3.27
N THR A 29 27.88 -17.82 4.04
CA THR A 29 26.91 -18.85 3.66
C THR A 29 26.23 -19.43 4.90
N VAL A 30 24.92 -19.58 4.87
CA VAL A 30 24.18 -20.38 5.84
C VAL A 30 24.24 -21.84 5.37
N PRO A 31 24.89 -22.76 6.10
CA PRO A 31 24.97 -24.16 5.69
C PRO A 31 23.56 -24.73 5.46
N GLY A 32 23.35 -25.34 4.30
CA GLY A 32 22.04 -25.94 3.94
C GLY A 32 20.98 -24.96 3.44
N ALA A 33 21.19 -23.64 3.45
CA ALA A 33 20.20 -22.68 2.97
C ALA A 33 19.85 -22.85 1.49
N SER A 34 20.85 -23.12 0.64
CA SER A 34 20.65 -23.36 -0.79
C SER A 34 19.80 -24.60 -1.05
N ASP A 35 20.05 -25.67 -0.32
CA ASP A 35 19.29 -26.91 -0.46
C ASP A 35 17.87 -26.78 0.10
N PHE A 36 17.73 -26.09 1.23
CA PHE A 36 16.42 -25.75 1.79
C PHE A 36 15.60 -24.92 0.81
N LEU A 37 16.15 -23.81 0.30
CA LEU A 37 15.48 -22.96 -0.67
C LEU A 37 15.14 -23.69 -1.97
N ARG A 38 16.05 -24.54 -2.45
CA ARG A 38 15.82 -25.35 -3.65
C ARG A 38 14.68 -26.35 -3.43
N ASN A 39 14.67 -27.03 -2.30
CA ASN A 39 13.61 -27.98 -1.97
C ASN A 39 12.27 -27.27 -1.80
N GLU A 40 12.25 -26.12 -1.13
CA GLU A 40 11.05 -25.30 -0.97
C GLU A 40 10.55 -24.80 -2.34
N TYR A 41 11.45 -24.31 -3.21
CA TYR A 41 11.09 -23.90 -4.57
C TYR A 41 10.52 -25.05 -5.39
N LEU A 42 11.10 -26.24 -5.29
CA LEU A 42 10.60 -27.43 -5.99
C LEU A 42 9.26 -27.91 -5.44
N SER A 43 9.00 -27.70 -4.14
CA SER A 43 7.74 -28.06 -3.49
C SER A 43 6.56 -27.17 -3.92
N LEU A 44 6.84 -25.91 -4.33
CA LEU A 44 5.80 -24.97 -4.84
C LEU A 44 5.10 -25.50 -6.10
N GLY A 45 5.79 -26.30 -6.91
CA GLY A 45 5.22 -26.88 -8.12
C GLY A 45 4.87 -25.85 -9.20
N ARG A 46 3.90 -26.20 -10.05
CA ARG A 46 3.39 -25.28 -11.09
C ARG A 46 2.28 -24.41 -10.56
N LEU A 47 2.23 -23.15 -11.03
CA LEU A 47 1.16 -22.20 -10.72
C LEU A 47 -0.23 -22.84 -10.90
N GLY A 48 -0.95 -22.94 -9.80
CA GLY A 48 -2.33 -23.43 -9.77
C GLY A 48 -3.31 -22.46 -10.44
N ARG A 49 -4.53 -22.94 -10.71
CA ARG A 49 -5.58 -22.10 -11.30
C ARG A 49 -5.94 -20.92 -10.39
N GLY A 50 -5.99 -21.13 -9.08
CA GLY A 50 -6.27 -20.06 -8.10
C GLY A 50 -5.23 -18.96 -8.14
N GLU A 51 -3.95 -19.32 -8.14
CA GLU A 51 -2.84 -18.37 -8.21
C GLU A 51 -2.88 -17.54 -9.49
N LYS A 52 -3.19 -18.17 -10.64
CA LYS A 52 -3.35 -17.46 -11.91
C LYS A 52 -4.50 -16.45 -11.85
N VAL A 53 -5.63 -16.81 -11.26
CA VAL A 53 -6.78 -15.91 -11.08
C VAL A 53 -6.38 -14.72 -10.21
N VAL A 54 -5.71 -14.96 -9.07
CA VAL A 54 -5.26 -13.89 -8.17
C VAL A 54 -4.28 -12.97 -8.87
N ILE A 55 -3.27 -13.51 -9.56
CA ILE A 55 -2.29 -12.72 -10.32
C ILE A 55 -3.00 -11.88 -11.39
N THR A 56 -3.94 -12.46 -12.12
CA THR A 56 -4.67 -11.75 -13.17
C THR A 56 -5.51 -10.61 -12.60
N VAL A 57 -6.31 -10.87 -11.55
CA VAL A 57 -7.14 -9.85 -10.91
C VAL A 57 -6.27 -8.74 -10.31
N PHE A 58 -5.19 -9.11 -9.60
CA PHE A 58 -4.25 -8.15 -9.05
C PHE A 58 -3.61 -7.26 -10.13
N SER A 59 -3.16 -7.88 -11.23
CA SER A 59 -2.58 -7.14 -12.36
C SER A 59 -3.58 -6.17 -12.99
N LEU A 60 -4.85 -6.57 -13.14
CA LEU A 60 -5.91 -5.70 -13.65
C LEU A 60 -6.20 -4.53 -12.69
N VAL A 61 -6.24 -4.77 -11.38
CA VAL A 61 -6.41 -3.73 -10.38
C VAL A 61 -5.24 -2.75 -10.41
N ALA A 62 -4.01 -3.26 -10.44
CA ALA A 62 -2.79 -2.44 -10.52
C ALA A 62 -2.75 -1.60 -11.80
N LEU A 63 -3.09 -2.18 -12.94
CA LEU A 63 -3.24 -1.46 -14.21
C LEU A 63 -4.33 -0.40 -14.12
N GLY A 64 -5.47 -0.72 -13.51
CA GLY A 64 -6.55 0.23 -13.25
C GLY A 64 -6.08 1.45 -12.46
N TRP A 65 -5.29 1.27 -11.43
CA TRP A 65 -4.71 2.37 -10.65
C TRP A 65 -3.73 3.21 -11.47
N ILE A 66 -2.81 2.55 -12.18
CA ILE A 66 -1.78 3.24 -12.98
C ILE A 66 -2.42 4.01 -14.15
N MET A 67 -3.39 3.39 -14.83
CA MET A 67 -3.97 3.94 -16.06
C MET A 67 -5.12 4.92 -15.81
N ARG A 68 -5.70 4.97 -14.62
CA ARG A 68 -6.86 5.82 -14.31
C ARG A 68 -6.60 7.30 -14.67
N VAL A 69 -5.55 7.88 -14.11
CA VAL A 69 -5.24 9.31 -14.31
C VAL A 69 -4.80 9.60 -15.77
N PRO A 70 -3.88 8.84 -16.37
CA PRO A 70 -3.55 9.04 -17.79
C PRO A 70 -4.75 8.92 -18.73
N THR A 71 -5.65 7.95 -18.50
CA THR A 71 -6.83 7.77 -19.36
C THR A 71 -7.86 8.87 -19.22
N THR A 72 -8.12 9.37 -18.02
CA THR A 72 -9.03 10.50 -17.85
C THR A 72 -8.50 11.75 -18.53
N ASN A 73 -7.21 12.07 -18.37
CA ASN A 73 -6.59 13.24 -19.00
C ASN A 73 -6.52 13.11 -20.52
N TRP A 74 -6.33 11.89 -21.04
CA TRP A 74 -6.28 11.66 -22.50
C TRP A 74 -7.67 11.76 -23.14
N LEU A 75 -8.73 11.43 -22.41
CA LEU A 75 -10.12 11.49 -22.88
C LEU A 75 -10.72 12.91 -22.76
N GLU A 76 -10.10 13.80 -21.99
CA GLU A 76 -10.52 15.20 -21.91
C GLU A 76 -10.43 15.88 -23.29
N GLY A 77 -11.54 16.50 -23.71
CA GLY A 77 -11.63 17.17 -25.03
C GLY A 77 -11.81 16.26 -26.24
N THR A 78 -12.07 14.96 -26.03
CA THR A 78 -12.44 14.02 -27.09
C THR A 78 -13.94 13.74 -27.10
N ASP A 79 -14.45 13.18 -28.22
CA ASP A 79 -15.86 12.73 -28.32
C ASP A 79 -16.24 11.68 -27.26
N HIS A 80 -15.27 11.15 -26.54
CA HIS A 80 -15.40 10.13 -25.52
C HIS A 80 -15.23 10.66 -24.09
N GLU A 81 -15.30 11.97 -23.89
CA GLU A 81 -15.15 12.65 -22.60
C GLU A 81 -16.09 12.08 -21.52
N TRP A 82 -17.29 11.63 -21.90
CA TRP A 82 -18.23 10.99 -21.00
C TRP A 82 -17.70 9.71 -20.36
N ILE A 83 -16.81 8.95 -21.05
CA ILE A 83 -16.13 7.77 -20.50
C ILE A 83 -15.11 8.22 -19.46
N GLY A 84 -14.31 9.26 -19.77
CA GLY A 84 -13.35 9.86 -18.85
C GLY A 84 -14.01 10.34 -17.56
N ALA A 85 -15.15 11.03 -17.67
CA ALA A 85 -15.94 11.47 -16.54
C ALA A 85 -16.43 10.30 -15.68
N ARG A 86 -16.92 9.20 -16.31
CA ARG A 86 -17.33 7.99 -15.59
C ARG A 86 -16.17 7.27 -14.91
N LEU A 87 -15.02 7.15 -15.57
CA LEU A 87 -13.81 6.57 -14.99
C LEU A 87 -13.25 7.43 -13.84
N GLY A 88 -13.39 8.74 -13.92
CA GLY A 88 -13.03 9.68 -12.86
C GLY A 88 -13.83 9.49 -11.56
N LEU A 89 -15.06 8.98 -11.65
CA LEU A 89 -15.88 8.63 -10.48
C LEU A 89 -15.36 7.38 -9.75
N LEU A 90 -14.63 6.49 -10.44
CA LEU A 90 -14.03 5.32 -9.83
C LEU A 90 -12.80 5.75 -9.03
N LYS A 91 -12.95 5.89 -7.73
CA LYS A 91 -11.83 6.11 -6.81
C LYS A 91 -10.96 4.84 -6.72
N ASP A 92 -9.72 4.98 -6.25
CA ASP A 92 -8.80 3.84 -6.07
C ASP A 92 -9.39 2.74 -5.19
N SER A 93 -10.14 3.13 -4.16
CA SER A 93 -10.90 2.20 -3.32
C SER A 93 -12.00 1.43 -4.08
N GLY A 94 -12.64 2.07 -5.06
CA GLY A 94 -13.64 1.41 -5.92
C GLY A 94 -13.02 0.32 -6.80
N ILE A 95 -11.88 0.61 -7.42
CA ILE A 95 -11.12 -0.35 -8.23
C ILE A 95 -10.69 -1.55 -7.37
N ALA A 96 -10.16 -1.30 -6.16
CA ALA A 96 -9.79 -2.35 -5.23
C ALA A 96 -10.99 -3.21 -4.81
N MET A 97 -12.14 -2.57 -4.53
CA MET A 97 -13.37 -3.28 -4.15
C MET A 97 -13.89 -4.18 -5.28
N ILE A 98 -13.87 -3.70 -6.53
CA ILE A 98 -14.23 -4.52 -7.70
C ILE A 98 -13.32 -5.74 -7.80
N GLY A 99 -12.00 -5.56 -7.64
CA GLY A 99 -11.03 -6.66 -7.62
C GLY A 99 -11.30 -7.66 -6.51
N ALA A 100 -11.56 -7.18 -5.30
CA ALA A 100 -11.90 -8.03 -4.16
C ALA A 100 -13.18 -8.85 -4.41
N ILE A 101 -14.25 -8.22 -4.88
CA ILE A 101 -15.51 -8.90 -5.22
C ILE A 101 -15.28 -9.93 -6.33
N ALA A 102 -14.48 -9.60 -7.35
CA ALA A 102 -14.18 -10.52 -8.44
C ALA A 102 -13.52 -11.82 -7.93
N LEU A 103 -12.62 -11.74 -6.93
CA LEU A 103 -12.01 -12.94 -6.33
C LEU A 103 -13.02 -13.86 -5.65
N PHE A 104 -14.10 -13.32 -5.08
CA PHE A 104 -15.18 -14.12 -4.50
C PHE A 104 -16.10 -14.75 -5.55
N LEU A 105 -16.18 -14.16 -6.75
CA LEU A 105 -17.07 -14.60 -7.80
C LEU A 105 -16.41 -15.55 -8.81
N ILE A 106 -15.08 -15.50 -8.97
CA ILE A 106 -14.37 -16.30 -9.96
C ILE A 106 -14.14 -17.72 -9.42
N PRO A 107 -14.74 -18.76 -10.01
CA PRO A 107 -14.55 -20.15 -9.59
C PRO A 107 -13.19 -20.66 -10.07
N VAL A 108 -12.44 -21.25 -9.16
CA VAL A 108 -11.16 -21.93 -9.46
C VAL A 108 -11.39 -23.39 -9.81
N LYS A 109 -12.28 -24.05 -9.06
CA LYS A 109 -12.75 -25.41 -9.32
C LYS A 109 -14.28 -25.46 -9.30
N PRO A 110 -14.95 -25.31 -10.45
CA PRO A 110 -16.40 -25.29 -10.51
C PRO A 110 -17.07 -26.56 -9.96
N SER A 111 -16.43 -27.74 -10.15
CA SER A 111 -16.92 -29.03 -9.66
C SER A 111 -16.98 -29.09 -8.13
N GLU A 112 -16.11 -28.40 -7.43
CA GLU A 112 -16.01 -28.37 -5.96
C GLU A 112 -16.60 -27.06 -5.37
N ARG A 113 -17.18 -26.19 -6.19
CA ARG A 113 -17.63 -24.84 -5.81
C ARG A 113 -16.55 -24.03 -5.09
N GLN A 114 -15.27 -24.25 -5.41
CA GLN A 114 -14.17 -23.47 -4.90
C GLN A 114 -13.99 -22.19 -5.72
N PHE A 115 -13.97 -21.06 -5.01
CA PHE A 115 -13.70 -19.73 -5.57
C PHE A 115 -12.24 -19.32 -5.28
N ALA A 116 -11.75 -18.28 -5.97
CA ALA A 116 -10.39 -17.79 -5.76
C ALA A 116 -10.17 -17.23 -4.34
N MET A 117 -11.23 -16.68 -3.74
CA MET A 117 -11.27 -16.24 -2.35
C MET A 117 -12.49 -16.84 -1.67
N ASP A 118 -12.33 -17.32 -0.45
CA ASP A 118 -13.43 -17.74 0.41
C ASP A 118 -13.42 -16.95 1.73
N TRP A 119 -14.50 -17.06 2.48
CA TRP A 119 -14.65 -16.36 3.76
C TRP A 119 -13.63 -16.82 4.81
N ALA A 120 -13.25 -18.09 4.79
CA ALA A 120 -12.28 -18.65 5.72
C ALA A 120 -10.88 -18.04 5.51
N THR A 121 -10.50 -17.83 4.26
CA THR A 121 -9.24 -17.15 3.88
C THR A 121 -9.30 -15.67 4.20
N MET A 122 -10.43 -14.99 3.90
CA MET A 122 -10.60 -13.57 4.20
C MET A 122 -10.49 -13.27 5.70
N ARG A 123 -10.99 -14.16 6.57
CA ARG A 123 -10.86 -14.00 8.03
C ARG A 123 -9.42 -14.04 8.53
N LYS A 124 -8.48 -14.59 7.77
CA LYS A 124 -7.05 -14.64 8.13
C LYS A 124 -6.30 -13.35 7.76
N MET A 125 -6.97 -12.40 7.13
CA MET A 125 -6.36 -11.09 6.85
C MET A 125 -6.10 -10.35 8.16
N PRO A 126 -5.05 -9.53 8.22
CA PRO A 126 -4.73 -8.70 9.39
C PRO A 126 -5.71 -7.52 9.50
N TRP A 127 -6.91 -7.80 9.98
CA TRP A 127 -7.99 -6.82 10.13
C TRP A 127 -7.65 -5.71 11.12
N ASP A 128 -6.86 -6.02 12.14
CA ASP A 128 -6.30 -5.09 13.10
C ASP A 128 -5.53 -3.97 12.41
N VAL A 129 -4.65 -4.31 11.49
CA VAL A 129 -3.87 -3.34 10.69
C VAL A 129 -4.79 -2.50 9.81
N LEU A 130 -5.76 -3.13 9.12
CA LEU A 130 -6.70 -2.42 8.26
C LEU A 130 -7.57 -1.44 9.03
N LEU A 131 -8.07 -1.85 10.20
CA LEU A 131 -8.87 -1.00 11.07
C LEU A 131 -8.06 0.15 11.68
N LEU A 132 -6.82 -0.11 12.07
CA LEU A 132 -5.92 0.91 12.59
C LEU A 132 -5.66 2.00 11.55
N PHE A 133 -5.24 1.61 10.34
CA PHE A 133 -5.00 2.57 9.25
C PHE A 133 -6.28 3.29 8.81
N GLY A 134 -7.36 2.55 8.61
CA GLY A 134 -8.65 3.13 8.22
C GLY A 134 -9.19 4.09 9.27
N GLY A 135 -9.10 3.74 10.53
CA GLY A 135 -9.48 4.60 11.66
C GLY A 135 -8.62 5.86 11.73
N GLY A 136 -7.30 5.74 11.56
CA GLY A 136 -6.38 6.87 11.52
C GLY A 136 -6.69 7.85 10.37
N LEU A 137 -6.95 7.33 9.17
CA LEU A 137 -7.33 8.16 8.02
C LEU A 137 -8.69 8.83 8.21
N ALA A 138 -9.66 8.12 8.81
CA ALA A 138 -10.98 8.70 9.13
C ALA A 138 -10.86 9.82 10.16
N LEU A 139 -10.05 9.62 11.21
CA LEU A 139 -9.77 10.63 12.22
C LEU A 139 -9.10 11.87 11.59
N ALA A 140 -8.08 11.68 10.76
CA ALA A 140 -7.40 12.76 10.05
C ALA A 140 -8.38 13.56 9.16
N SER A 141 -9.28 12.87 8.48
CA SER A 141 -10.34 13.52 7.68
C SER A 141 -11.33 14.31 8.56
N ALA A 142 -11.73 13.75 9.69
CA ALA A 142 -12.61 14.43 10.64
C ALA A 142 -11.94 15.69 11.20
N MET A 143 -10.65 15.64 11.54
CA MET A 143 -9.90 16.81 12.02
C MET A 143 -9.88 17.94 10.97
N LYS A 144 -9.69 17.60 9.69
CA LYS A 144 -9.75 18.60 8.60
C LYS A 144 -11.15 19.18 8.43
N LEU A 145 -12.19 18.35 8.44
CA LEU A 145 -13.56 18.79 8.26
C LEU A 145 -14.06 19.69 9.42
N THR A 146 -13.60 19.44 10.63
CA THR A 146 -13.93 20.23 11.82
C THR A 146 -13.06 21.47 12.00
N GLY A 147 -11.98 21.63 11.20
CA GLY A 147 -11.02 22.72 11.35
C GLY A 147 -10.14 22.61 12.61
N LEU A 148 -10.11 21.44 13.24
CA LEU A 148 -9.31 21.19 14.44
C LEU A 148 -7.81 21.33 14.16
N ASP A 149 -7.35 20.94 13.00
CA ASP A 149 -5.98 21.12 12.51
C ASP A 149 -5.60 22.61 12.48
N VAL A 150 -6.49 23.48 11.98
CA VAL A 150 -6.31 24.93 11.96
C VAL A 150 -6.32 25.52 13.37
N ALA A 151 -7.22 25.05 14.24
CA ALA A 151 -7.30 25.50 15.62
C ALA A 151 -6.02 25.17 16.41
N ILE A 152 -5.49 23.96 16.24
CA ILE A 152 -4.20 23.54 16.81
C ILE A 152 -3.06 24.38 16.24
N GLY A 153 -3.01 24.58 14.92
CA GLY A 153 -2.00 25.43 14.28
C GLY A 153 -2.00 26.87 14.81
N ASN A 154 -3.18 27.44 15.01
CA ASN A 154 -3.32 28.79 15.58
C ASN A 154 -2.89 28.84 17.06
N SER A 155 -3.14 27.81 17.84
CA SER A 155 -2.68 27.73 19.23
C SER A 155 -1.14 27.67 19.32
N LEU A 156 -0.47 27.19 18.27
CA LEU A 156 0.98 27.17 18.15
C LEU A 156 1.55 28.43 17.49
N ALA A 157 0.73 29.46 17.26
CA ALA A 157 1.17 30.69 16.60
C ALA A 157 2.30 31.44 17.34
N GLY A 158 2.46 31.20 18.65
CA GLY A 158 3.61 31.67 19.43
C GLY A 158 4.97 31.08 19.04
N LEU A 159 4.97 30.03 18.22
CA LEU A 159 6.18 29.39 17.72
C LEU A 159 6.59 29.88 16.31
N ARG A 160 5.98 30.97 15.82
CA ARG A 160 6.26 31.51 14.46
C ARG A 160 7.71 31.96 14.28
N ASP A 161 8.37 32.37 15.36
CA ASP A 161 9.76 32.82 15.35
C ASP A 161 10.77 31.66 15.40
N VAL A 162 10.29 30.43 15.58
CA VAL A 162 11.15 29.24 15.60
C VAL A 162 11.44 28.82 14.16
N PRO A 163 12.72 28.58 13.79
CA PRO A 163 13.07 28.09 12.46
C PRO A 163 12.28 26.82 12.10
N SER A 164 11.73 26.78 10.89
CA SER A 164 10.89 25.65 10.42
C SER A 164 11.54 24.28 10.59
N ILE A 165 12.88 24.22 10.45
CA ILE A 165 13.65 22.98 10.65
C ILE A 165 13.56 22.45 12.08
N VAL A 166 13.58 23.37 13.07
CA VAL A 166 13.49 23.03 14.50
C VAL A 166 12.09 22.51 14.82
N LEU A 167 11.04 23.15 14.28
CA LEU A 167 9.66 22.68 14.42
C LEU A 167 9.48 21.28 13.83
N VAL A 168 10.00 21.04 12.63
CA VAL A 168 9.95 19.72 11.99
C VAL A 168 10.67 18.67 12.85
N LEU A 169 11.82 18.98 13.40
CA LEU A 169 12.56 18.07 14.29
C LEU A 169 11.79 17.75 15.57
N ILE A 170 11.20 18.77 16.21
CA ILE A 170 10.39 18.57 17.42
C ILE A 170 9.19 17.67 17.13
N VAL A 171 8.44 17.96 16.07
CA VAL A 171 7.27 17.18 15.69
C VAL A 171 7.67 15.75 15.33
N ALA A 172 8.69 15.58 14.49
CA ALA A 172 9.19 14.27 14.10
C ALA A 172 9.65 13.45 15.32
N THR A 173 10.41 14.04 16.22
CA THR A 173 10.86 13.38 17.45
C THR A 173 9.68 12.99 18.32
N THR A 174 8.71 13.87 18.51
CA THR A 174 7.51 13.59 19.30
C THR A 174 6.71 12.42 18.69
N VAL A 175 6.51 12.44 17.37
CA VAL A 175 5.79 11.35 16.67
C VAL A 175 6.54 10.02 16.80
N ILE A 176 7.87 10.02 16.62
CA ILE A 176 8.68 8.81 16.79
C ILE A 176 8.55 8.26 18.20
N PHE A 177 8.66 9.10 19.22
CA PHE A 177 8.48 8.66 20.61
C PHE A 177 7.09 8.11 20.89
N LEU A 178 6.05 8.72 20.32
CA LEU A 178 4.66 8.25 20.49
C LEU A 178 4.39 6.93 19.77
N THR A 179 5.12 6.63 18.71
CA THR A 179 4.97 5.37 17.98
C THR A 179 5.73 4.21 18.61
N GLU A 180 6.66 4.47 19.52
CA GLU A 180 7.40 3.44 20.27
C GLU A 180 6.72 3.03 21.59
N LEU A 181 5.66 3.76 22.02
CA LEU A 181 4.85 3.45 23.19
C LEU A 181 3.67 2.54 22.83
#